data_243d4db76f5b307a875636c5062961c5
#
_entry.id   243d4db76f5b307a875636c5062961c5
#
_cell.length_a   1.000
_cell.length_b   1.000
_cell.length_c   1.000
_cell.angle_alpha   90.00
_cell.angle_beta   90.00
_cell.angle_gamma   90.00
#
_symmetry.space_group_name_H-M   'P 1'
#
loop_
_entity.id
_entity.type
_entity.pdbx_description
1 polymer ?
#
loop_
_entity_poly.entity_id
_entity_poly.type
_entity_poly.pdbx_seq_one_letter_code
_entity_poly.pdbx_strand_id
1 'polypeptide(L)'
;MPARLTARDFETADQHSQGANPRPDDAARRVPVVLAQTPPFSLGDATFDPPARQVTFGDGETERLEPRVMEVLVALHRGGGAVVSRDDLLAACWRGLIVGEDAIQRVIQRLRKVAARAATFRIDTISKAGYCLVELADLREGARGDAPTVAVLPFANRSGLPEDEALALGMAEDMIDALSQGVNLRVIALSATLRFRDKPIADFPATGLRLGVRYFLGGNVRRNGDALVVTAQLVEAASSEVLWSQRFERHLDQFAQLQGDLVTEVANTLGATIYKLEMDRALRKPANLTAWECTARAMAAIREYDAASLSRAIAESQRAVEIAPDYGLARAIHALTIAGAYLSFELHDPVREREIQQHIDRAFALDPDHVGVLAAIASASAYLSRPTDGLPRALRAIRLRPAHGLGHYAAGICSLMLDLEREAIVHLDNFLVAEPESHLHYITFAWRGISHVRLREFEAARADFAESFALYPGNFIARLMLTCIDHADGREDLALQHITTARELEPGATLSLYHARIARFLMGSPLLQKMQAALDELWPLSEQG
;
A
#
# COMPACT_ATOMS: atom_id res chain seq x y z
N MET A 1 -7.67 -17.91 44.96
CA MET A 1 -7.78 -19.30 44.51
C MET A 1 -8.82 -19.36 43.41
N PRO A 2 -8.49 -19.52 42.14
CA PRO A 2 -9.45 -19.74 41.07
C PRO A 2 -9.77 -21.22 40.93
N ALA A 3 -11.05 -21.52 40.76
CA ALA A 3 -11.61 -22.87 40.65
C ALA A 3 -11.13 -23.53 39.32
N ARG A 4 -10.70 -24.79 39.43
CA ARG A 4 -10.37 -25.66 38.32
C ARG A 4 -11.65 -26.17 37.65
N LEU A 5 -11.82 -25.92 36.37
CA LEU A 5 -12.82 -26.58 35.52
C LEU A 5 -12.41 -28.05 35.32
N THR A 6 -13.34 -28.97 35.53
CA THR A 6 -13.15 -30.39 35.39
C THR A 6 -13.72 -30.93 34.09
N ALA A 7 -13.22 -32.04 33.61
CA ALA A 7 -13.52 -32.68 32.32
C ALA A 7 -14.99 -33.06 32.08
N ARG A 8 -15.91 -32.72 32.99
CA ARG A 8 -17.35 -32.99 32.84
C ARG A 8 -18.13 -31.85 32.11
N ASP A 9 -17.48 -30.70 31.89
CA ASP A 9 -18.13 -29.55 31.23
C ASP A 9 -18.06 -29.61 29.68
N PHE A 10 -17.46 -30.69 29.11
CA PHE A 10 -17.34 -30.88 27.65
C PHE A 10 -18.27 -31.93 27.05
N GLU A 11 -19.09 -32.64 27.84
CA GLU A 11 -19.98 -33.70 27.32
C GLU A 11 -21.43 -33.29 27.04
N THR A 12 -21.82 -32.02 27.19
CA THR A 12 -23.19 -31.54 26.92
C THR A 12 -23.34 -30.66 25.66
N ALA A 13 -22.32 -30.57 24.82
CA ALA A 13 -22.34 -29.72 23.61
C ALA A 13 -22.73 -30.46 22.30
N ASP A 14 -23.03 -31.77 22.33
CA ASP A 14 -23.20 -32.57 21.10
C ASP A 14 -24.64 -33.06 20.85
N GLN A 15 -25.66 -32.46 21.44
CA GLN A 15 -27.08 -32.82 21.20
C GLN A 15 -27.99 -31.68 20.80
N HIS A 16 -27.50 -30.60 20.15
CA HIS A 16 -28.36 -29.53 19.61
C HIS A 16 -27.96 -29.12 18.18
N SER A 17 -27.75 -30.07 17.26
CA SER A 17 -27.59 -29.81 15.84
C SER A 17 -28.77 -30.35 14.99
N GLN A 18 -29.99 -30.02 15.39
CA GLN A 18 -31.17 -30.13 14.53
C GLN A 18 -32.07 -28.92 14.78
N GLY A 19 -32.04 -27.95 13.85
CA GLY A 19 -32.95 -26.81 13.88
C GLY A 19 -32.28 -25.43 13.78
N ALA A 20 -31.31 -25.25 12.89
CA ALA A 20 -30.87 -23.92 12.54
C ALA A 20 -31.95 -23.22 11.72
N ASN A 21 -32.56 -22.18 12.28
CA ASN A 21 -33.48 -21.30 11.58
C ASN A 21 -32.76 -20.71 10.35
N PRO A 22 -33.29 -20.85 9.12
CA PRO A 22 -32.60 -20.34 7.93
C PRO A 22 -32.42 -18.82 8.07
N ARG A 23 -31.22 -18.35 7.78
CA ARG A 23 -30.93 -16.91 7.73
C ARG A 23 -31.82 -16.26 6.67
N PRO A 24 -32.26 -15.00 6.81
CA PRO A 24 -33.14 -14.32 5.84
C PRO A 24 -32.63 -14.37 4.39
N ASP A 25 -31.34 -14.46 4.15
CA ASP A 25 -30.70 -14.59 2.83
C ASP A 25 -30.88 -15.95 2.18
N ASP A 26 -31.09 -17.03 2.93
CA ASP A 26 -31.27 -18.39 2.39
C ASP A 26 -32.64 -18.57 1.71
N ALA A 27 -33.63 -17.83 2.15
CA ALA A 27 -34.98 -17.88 1.53
C ALA A 27 -35.00 -17.24 0.13
N ALA A 28 -34.22 -16.17 -0.07
CA ALA A 28 -34.12 -15.46 -1.35
C ALA A 28 -33.46 -16.33 -2.46
N ARG A 29 -32.55 -17.22 -2.09
CA ARG A 29 -31.79 -18.08 -3.02
C ARG A 29 -32.65 -19.23 -3.60
N ARG A 30 -33.74 -19.62 -2.94
CA ARG A 30 -34.66 -20.67 -3.36
C ARG A 30 -35.84 -20.18 -4.18
N VAL A 31 -35.95 -18.87 -4.40
CA VAL A 31 -37.00 -18.29 -5.22
C VAL A 31 -36.84 -18.75 -6.68
N PRO A 32 -37.88 -19.36 -7.29
CA PRO A 32 -37.79 -19.80 -8.67
C PRO A 32 -37.39 -18.70 -9.63
N VAL A 33 -36.49 -19.01 -10.55
CA VAL A 33 -36.07 -18.06 -11.59
C VAL A 33 -37.15 -18.04 -12.68
N VAL A 34 -37.68 -16.83 -12.93
CA VAL A 34 -38.64 -16.58 -14.03
C VAL A 34 -37.98 -15.63 -15.01
N LEU A 35 -37.42 -16.16 -16.11
CA LEU A 35 -36.65 -15.39 -17.07
C LEU A 35 -37.41 -14.17 -17.62
N ALA A 36 -38.71 -14.33 -17.92
CA ALA A 36 -39.55 -13.24 -18.44
C ALA A 36 -39.72 -12.06 -17.48
N GLN A 37 -39.44 -12.23 -16.18
CA GLN A 37 -39.57 -11.21 -15.14
C GLN A 37 -38.19 -10.74 -14.60
N THR A 38 -37.10 -11.29 -15.15
CA THR A 38 -35.77 -10.94 -14.72
C THR A 38 -35.24 -9.82 -15.62
N PRO A 39 -34.88 -8.63 -15.06
CA PRO A 39 -34.35 -7.56 -15.87
C PRO A 39 -32.96 -7.93 -16.46
N PRO A 40 -32.59 -7.32 -17.58
CA PRO A 40 -31.23 -7.44 -18.11
C PRO A 40 -30.20 -7.02 -17.06
N PHE A 41 -29.02 -7.67 -17.07
CA PHE A 41 -27.90 -7.37 -16.20
C PHE A 41 -26.58 -7.54 -16.95
N SER A 42 -25.53 -6.91 -16.44
CA SER A 42 -24.19 -7.01 -17.03
C SER A 42 -23.22 -7.70 -16.06
N LEU A 43 -22.29 -8.46 -16.62
CA LEU A 43 -21.14 -9.02 -15.94
C LEU A 43 -19.90 -8.52 -16.69
N GLY A 44 -19.29 -7.43 -16.21
CA GLY A 44 -18.30 -6.67 -16.96
C GLY A 44 -18.84 -6.15 -18.29
N ASP A 45 -18.12 -6.39 -19.39
CA ASP A 45 -18.51 -5.94 -20.72
C ASP A 45 -19.58 -6.84 -21.40
N ALA A 46 -19.97 -7.93 -20.79
CA ALA A 46 -21.01 -8.83 -21.31
C ALA A 46 -22.37 -8.48 -20.71
N THR A 47 -23.37 -8.23 -21.57
CA THR A 47 -24.76 -7.95 -21.17
C THR A 47 -25.65 -9.15 -21.42
N PHE A 48 -26.42 -9.56 -20.40
CA PHE A 48 -27.36 -10.68 -20.44
C PHE A 48 -28.78 -10.17 -20.42
N ASP A 49 -29.58 -10.65 -21.38
CA ASP A 49 -31.03 -10.41 -21.48
C ASP A 49 -31.76 -11.72 -21.18
N PRO A 50 -32.22 -11.96 -19.93
CA PRO A 50 -32.88 -13.20 -19.55
C PRO A 50 -34.20 -13.46 -20.30
N PRO A 51 -35.09 -12.48 -20.54
CA PRO A 51 -36.30 -12.68 -21.36
C PRO A 51 -35.98 -13.16 -22.79
N ALA A 52 -35.01 -12.53 -23.47
CA ALA A 52 -34.56 -12.93 -24.80
C ALA A 52 -33.64 -14.16 -24.78
N ARG A 53 -33.12 -14.53 -23.61
CA ARG A 53 -32.11 -15.58 -23.41
C ARG A 53 -30.84 -15.31 -24.23
N GLN A 54 -30.47 -14.04 -24.33
CA GLN A 54 -29.36 -13.57 -25.16
C GLN A 54 -28.23 -13.04 -24.30
N VAL A 55 -27.00 -13.30 -24.70
CA VAL A 55 -25.83 -12.62 -24.22
C VAL A 55 -25.24 -11.79 -25.37
N THR A 56 -24.89 -10.54 -25.07
CA THR A 56 -24.12 -9.67 -25.96
C THR A 56 -22.75 -9.51 -25.34
N PHE A 57 -21.70 -9.90 -26.07
CA PHE A 57 -20.32 -9.79 -25.63
C PHE A 57 -19.76 -8.38 -25.91
N GLY A 58 -18.63 -8.04 -25.27
CA GLY A 58 -17.99 -6.73 -25.44
C GLY A 58 -17.53 -6.41 -26.88
N ASP A 59 -17.41 -7.40 -27.75
CA ASP A 59 -17.13 -7.27 -29.19
C ASP A 59 -18.40 -7.00 -30.03
N GLY A 60 -19.58 -6.93 -29.38
CA GLY A 60 -20.89 -6.74 -30.02
C GLY A 60 -21.52 -8.01 -30.59
N GLU A 61 -20.81 -9.16 -30.58
CA GLU A 61 -21.40 -10.42 -30.97
C GLU A 61 -22.44 -10.91 -29.97
N THR A 62 -23.46 -11.59 -30.47
CA THR A 62 -24.57 -12.11 -29.65
C THR A 62 -24.67 -13.62 -29.74
N GLU A 63 -25.03 -14.25 -28.62
CA GLU A 63 -25.27 -15.67 -28.53
C GLU A 63 -26.57 -15.97 -27.77
N ARG A 64 -27.36 -16.93 -28.24
CA ARG A 64 -28.57 -17.36 -27.54
C ARG A 64 -28.30 -18.55 -26.65
N LEU A 65 -28.64 -18.40 -25.37
CA LEU A 65 -28.44 -19.44 -24.37
C LEU A 65 -29.66 -20.35 -24.22
N GLU A 66 -29.44 -21.60 -23.86
CA GLU A 66 -30.48 -22.51 -23.47
C GLU A 66 -31.23 -21.99 -22.22
N PRO A 67 -32.56 -22.21 -22.10
CA PRO A 67 -33.33 -21.71 -20.97
C PRO A 67 -32.71 -22.05 -19.62
N ARG A 68 -32.28 -23.28 -19.43
CA ARG A 68 -31.69 -23.75 -18.16
C ARG A 68 -30.34 -23.14 -17.86
N VAL A 69 -29.55 -22.87 -18.89
CA VAL A 69 -28.26 -22.20 -18.75
C VAL A 69 -28.44 -20.76 -18.26
N MET A 70 -29.41 -20.03 -18.83
CA MET A 70 -29.74 -18.67 -18.40
C MET A 70 -30.32 -18.66 -16.98
N GLU A 71 -31.21 -19.63 -16.63
CA GLU A 71 -31.79 -19.72 -15.28
C GLU A 71 -30.71 -19.93 -14.21
N VAL A 72 -29.78 -20.84 -14.44
CA VAL A 72 -28.67 -21.09 -13.50
C VAL A 72 -27.75 -19.86 -13.41
N LEU A 73 -27.47 -19.17 -14.50
CA LEU A 73 -26.69 -17.93 -14.48
C LEU A 73 -27.38 -16.85 -13.63
N VAL A 74 -28.70 -16.66 -13.80
CA VAL A 74 -29.48 -15.71 -12.99
C VAL A 74 -29.45 -16.09 -11.51
N ALA A 75 -29.60 -17.39 -11.19
CA ALA A 75 -29.54 -17.86 -9.80
C ALA A 75 -28.16 -17.57 -9.16
N LEU A 76 -27.08 -17.81 -9.89
CA LEU A 76 -25.72 -17.53 -9.44
C LEU A 76 -25.46 -16.03 -9.32
N HIS A 77 -25.96 -15.21 -10.25
CA HIS A 77 -25.85 -13.75 -10.20
C HIS A 77 -26.62 -13.17 -8.99
N ARG A 78 -27.84 -13.67 -8.71
CA ARG A 78 -28.60 -13.29 -7.49
C ARG A 78 -27.84 -13.64 -6.20
N GLY A 79 -26.96 -14.62 -6.25
CA GLY A 79 -26.10 -14.99 -5.13
C GLY A 79 -25.06 -13.93 -4.76
N GLY A 80 -24.82 -12.92 -5.63
CA GLY A 80 -23.95 -11.79 -5.34
C GLY A 80 -22.53 -12.20 -4.93
N GLY A 81 -21.93 -13.19 -5.61
CA GLY A 81 -20.62 -13.72 -5.26
C GLY A 81 -20.60 -14.74 -4.11
N ALA A 82 -21.73 -14.99 -3.45
CA ALA A 82 -21.80 -16.03 -2.42
C ALA A 82 -22.00 -17.43 -3.04
N VAL A 83 -21.65 -18.48 -2.28
CA VAL A 83 -21.84 -19.86 -2.70
C VAL A 83 -23.34 -20.19 -2.76
N VAL A 84 -23.81 -20.61 -3.94
CA VAL A 84 -25.18 -21.15 -4.14
C VAL A 84 -25.08 -22.67 -4.09
N SER A 85 -25.79 -23.27 -3.15
CA SER A 85 -25.76 -24.72 -2.97
C SER A 85 -26.42 -25.45 -4.16
N ARG A 86 -26.14 -26.75 -4.30
CA ARG A 86 -26.77 -27.58 -5.31
C ARG A 86 -28.30 -27.66 -5.10
N ASP A 87 -28.71 -27.74 -3.85
CA ASP A 87 -30.14 -27.79 -3.48
C ASP A 87 -30.86 -26.49 -3.80
N ASP A 88 -30.21 -25.35 -3.59
CA ASP A 88 -30.76 -24.05 -3.95
C ASP A 88 -30.86 -23.87 -5.47
N LEU A 89 -29.89 -24.37 -6.25
CA LEU A 89 -29.97 -24.38 -7.70
C LEU A 89 -31.13 -25.29 -8.19
N LEU A 90 -31.31 -26.48 -7.58
CA LEU A 90 -32.40 -27.37 -7.90
C LEU A 90 -33.76 -26.73 -7.59
N ALA A 91 -33.90 -26.09 -6.46
CA ALA A 91 -35.10 -25.36 -6.08
C ALA A 91 -35.41 -24.21 -7.05
N ALA A 92 -34.42 -23.37 -7.31
CA ALA A 92 -34.55 -22.14 -8.11
C ALA A 92 -34.76 -22.42 -9.62
N CYS A 93 -34.06 -23.42 -10.19
CA CYS A 93 -34.01 -23.64 -11.64
C CYS A 93 -34.74 -24.88 -12.09
N TRP A 94 -34.93 -25.91 -11.26
CA TRP A 94 -35.64 -27.15 -11.61
C TRP A 94 -36.96 -27.31 -10.84
N ARG A 95 -37.37 -26.27 -10.08
CA ARG A 95 -38.63 -26.28 -9.31
C ARG A 95 -38.77 -27.51 -8.39
N GLY A 96 -37.66 -27.95 -7.82
CA GLY A 96 -37.62 -29.10 -6.91
C GLY A 96 -37.65 -30.48 -7.60
N LEU A 97 -37.60 -30.54 -8.92
CA LEU A 97 -37.50 -31.83 -9.63
C LEU A 97 -36.13 -32.46 -9.33
N ILE A 98 -36.14 -33.74 -8.98
CA ILE A 98 -34.92 -34.53 -8.77
C ILE A 98 -34.29 -34.80 -10.13
N VAL A 99 -33.14 -34.25 -10.39
CA VAL A 99 -32.32 -34.49 -11.59
C VAL A 99 -30.95 -35.04 -11.18
N GLY A 100 -30.38 -35.87 -12.06
CA GLY A 100 -29.04 -36.42 -11.81
C GLY A 100 -27.96 -35.32 -11.76
N GLU A 101 -26.87 -35.57 -11.02
CA GLU A 101 -25.71 -34.64 -10.90
C GLU A 101 -25.18 -34.18 -12.26
N ASP A 102 -25.23 -35.04 -13.27
CA ASP A 102 -24.78 -34.73 -14.63
C ASP A 102 -25.56 -33.58 -15.28
N ALA A 103 -26.81 -33.32 -14.87
CA ALA A 103 -27.60 -32.24 -15.43
C ALA A 103 -27.07 -30.86 -14.99
N ILE A 104 -26.72 -30.70 -13.71
CA ILE A 104 -26.12 -29.47 -13.19
C ILE A 104 -24.75 -29.29 -13.78
N GLN A 105 -23.93 -30.35 -13.79
CA GLN A 105 -22.57 -30.30 -14.32
C GLN A 105 -22.51 -29.85 -15.79
N ARG A 106 -23.41 -30.35 -16.63
CA ARG A 106 -23.51 -29.94 -18.04
C ARG A 106 -23.83 -28.46 -18.19
N VAL A 107 -24.78 -27.96 -17.40
CA VAL A 107 -25.14 -26.53 -17.40
C VAL A 107 -23.95 -25.67 -16.94
N ILE A 108 -23.28 -26.06 -15.87
CA ILE A 108 -22.08 -25.35 -15.36
C ILE A 108 -20.96 -25.37 -16.40
N GLN A 109 -20.71 -26.49 -17.08
CA GLN A 109 -19.70 -26.54 -18.14
C GLN A 109 -20.08 -25.62 -19.31
N ARG A 110 -21.35 -25.53 -19.67
CA ARG A 110 -21.80 -24.60 -20.71
C ARG A 110 -21.62 -23.15 -20.28
N LEU A 111 -21.95 -22.80 -19.04
CA LEU A 111 -21.72 -21.47 -18.48
C LEU A 111 -20.24 -21.12 -18.42
N ARG A 112 -19.37 -22.07 -18.11
CA ARG A 112 -17.92 -21.84 -18.13
C ARG A 112 -17.38 -21.52 -19.52
N LYS A 113 -17.97 -22.09 -20.59
CA LYS A 113 -17.63 -21.70 -21.96
C LYS A 113 -18.06 -20.27 -22.28
N VAL A 114 -19.26 -19.88 -21.84
CA VAL A 114 -19.75 -18.50 -21.98
C VAL A 114 -18.83 -17.53 -21.19
N ALA A 115 -18.50 -17.89 -19.96
CA ALA A 115 -17.61 -17.12 -19.11
C ALA A 115 -16.19 -16.97 -19.71
N ALA A 116 -15.65 -18.04 -20.30
CA ALA A 116 -14.35 -18.01 -20.96
C ALA A 116 -14.35 -17.10 -22.20
N ARG A 117 -15.46 -17.04 -22.96
CA ARG A 117 -15.61 -16.14 -24.11
C ARG A 117 -15.81 -14.70 -23.66
N ALA A 118 -16.65 -14.46 -22.64
CA ALA A 118 -16.89 -13.13 -22.08
C ALA A 118 -15.62 -12.56 -21.41
N ALA A 119 -14.77 -13.43 -20.82
CA ALA A 119 -13.57 -13.07 -20.08
C ALA A 119 -13.79 -12.05 -18.93
N THR A 120 -15.05 -11.92 -18.44
CA THR A 120 -15.45 -10.91 -17.44
C THR A 120 -15.96 -11.53 -16.15
N PHE A 121 -16.23 -12.85 -16.14
CA PHE A 121 -16.63 -13.60 -14.96
C PHE A 121 -16.16 -15.05 -15.04
N ARG A 122 -16.18 -15.76 -13.90
CA ARG A 122 -15.92 -17.20 -13.83
C ARG A 122 -16.90 -17.91 -12.89
N ILE A 123 -17.01 -19.23 -13.03
CA ILE A 123 -17.81 -20.04 -12.13
C ILE A 123 -16.90 -21.04 -11.42
N ASP A 124 -16.78 -20.85 -10.11
CA ASP A 124 -15.97 -21.71 -9.24
C ASP A 124 -16.84 -22.83 -8.64
N THR A 125 -16.24 -24.00 -8.46
CA THR A 125 -16.84 -25.10 -7.69
C THR A 125 -16.24 -25.10 -6.29
N ILE A 126 -17.09 -24.94 -5.30
CA ILE A 126 -16.70 -25.08 -3.90
C ILE A 126 -17.03 -26.50 -3.47
N SER A 127 -16.00 -27.29 -3.21
CA SER A 127 -16.14 -28.72 -2.88
C SER A 127 -17.15 -28.93 -1.76
N LYS A 128 -18.11 -29.84 -1.97
CA LYS A 128 -19.22 -30.18 -1.04
C LYS A 128 -20.19 -29.05 -0.70
N ALA A 129 -20.00 -27.83 -1.18
CA ALA A 129 -20.85 -26.68 -0.87
C ALA A 129 -21.72 -26.23 -2.05
N GLY A 130 -21.16 -26.08 -3.27
CA GLY A 130 -21.94 -25.61 -4.42
C GLY A 130 -21.10 -24.90 -5.46
N TYR A 131 -21.67 -23.84 -6.04
CA TYR A 131 -21.07 -23.05 -7.10
C TYR A 131 -21.13 -21.56 -6.73
N CYS A 132 -20.13 -20.80 -7.18
CA CYS A 132 -20.05 -19.37 -6.97
C CYS A 132 -19.75 -18.69 -8.30
N LEU A 133 -20.48 -17.62 -8.62
CA LEU A 133 -20.18 -16.73 -9.73
C LEU A 133 -19.24 -15.64 -9.21
N VAL A 134 -18.08 -15.52 -9.80
CA VAL A 134 -17.09 -14.50 -9.46
C VAL A 134 -16.93 -13.58 -10.65
N GLU A 135 -17.32 -12.32 -10.52
CA GLU A 135 -17.06 -11.31 -11.52
C GLU A 135 -15.57 -11.02 -11.54
N LEU A 136 -14.97 -11.06 -12.74
CA LEU A 136 -13.56 -10.71 -12.90
C LEU A 136 -13.37 -9.18 -12.81
N ALA A 137 -14.47 -8.41 -12.98
CA ALA A 137 -14.48 -6.99 -12.68
C ALA A 137 -14.42 -6.71 -11.16
N ASP A 138 -15.10 -7.51 -10.32
CA ASP A 138 -15.00 -7.43 -8.85
C ASP A 138 -13.59 -7.78 -8.35
N LEU A 139 -12.86 -8.62 -9.09
CA LEU A 139 -11.42 -8.81 -8.89
C LEU A 139 -10.59 -7.60 -9.40
N ARG A 140 -11.17 -6.74 -10.25
CA ARG A 140 -10.58 -5.49 -10.73
C ARG A 140 -10.99 -4.27 -9.91
N GLU A 141 -12.16 -4.29 -9.27
CA GLU A 141 -12.72 -3.16 -8.49
C GLU A 141 -12.80 -3.42 -6.98
N GLY A 142 -12.30 -4.55 -6.49
CA GLY A 142 -12.30 -4.83 -5.05
C GLY A 142 -11.49 -3.81 -4.27
N ALA A 143 -12.16 -2.88 -3.63
CA ALA A 143 -11.93 -2.08 -2.39
C ALA A 143 -10.50 -1.72 -1.91
N ARG A 144 -9.46 -2.01 -2.69
CA ARG A 144 -8.06 -1.62 -2.47
C ARG A 144 -7.50 -1.18 -3.81
N GLY A 145 -7.77 0.06 -4.18
CA GLY A 145 -7.38 0.69 -5.44
C GLY A 145 -6.28 -0.07 -6.19
N ASP A 146 -6.60 -0.68 -7.31
CA ASP A 146 -5.78 -1.46 -8.30
C ASP A 146 -4.26 -1.60 -8.02
N ALA A 147 -3.89 -2.01 -6.80
CA ALA A 147 -2.51 -2.25 -6.44
C ALA A 147 -1.92 -3.35 -7.35
N PRO A 148 -0.69 -3.21 -7.83
CA PRO A 148 -0.06 -4.19 -8.70
C PRO A 148 -0.04 -5.57 -8.06
N THR A 149 -0.42 -6.59 -8.83
CA THR A 149 -0.57 -7.96 -8.37
C THR A 149 0.62 -8.79 -8.82
N VAL A 150 1.25 -9.50 -7.88
CA VAL A 150 2.41 -10.37 -8.10
C VAL A 150 2.06 -11.81 -7.79
N ALA A 151 2.42 -12.72 -8.68
CA ALA A 151 2.40 -14.16 -8.42
C ALA A 151 3.83 -14.65 -8.24
N VAL A 152 4.13 -15.24 -7.10
CA VAL A 152 5.40 -15.94 -6.89
C VAL A 152 5.26 -17.36 -7.42
N LEU A 153 6.16 -17.73 -8.33
CA LEU A 153 6.26 -19.08 -8.88
C LEU A 153 7.14 -19.93 -7.96
N PRO A 154 6.91 -21.25 -7.87
CA PRO A 154 7.86 -22.15 -7.25
C PRO A 154 9.24 -21.98 -7.90
N PHE A 155 10.28 -21.84 -7.08
CA PHE A 155 11.66 -21.76 -7.60
C PHE A 155 12.09 -23.13 -8.13
N ALA A 156 12.76 -23.14 -9.27
CA ALA A 156 13.25 -24.39 -9.87
C ALA A 156 14.51 -24.87 -9.14
N ASN A 157 14.51 -26.11 -8.67
CA ASN A 157 15.73 -26.74 -8.18
C ASN A 157 16.65 -27.13 -9.35
N ARG A 158 17.80 -26.47 -9.46
CA ARG A 158 18.85 -26.72 -10.47
C ARG A 158 20.13 -27.30 -9.85
N SER A 159 20.10 -27.71 -8.58
CA SER A 159 21.23 -28.32 -7.90
C SER A 159 21.41 -29.80 -8.26
N GLY A 160 20.34 -30.45 -8.69
CA GLY A 160 20.30 -31.89 -8.90
C GLY A 160 20.16 -32.71 -7.62
N LEU A 161 20.05 -32.07 -6.46
CA LEU A 161 19.91 -32.72 -5.15
C LEU A 161 18.45 -32.64 -4.69
N PRO A 162 17.79 -33.78 -4.36
CA PRO A 162 16.40 -33.79 -3.91
C PRO A 162 16.16 -32.97 -2.63
N GLU A 163 17.15 -32.88 -1.74
CA GLU A 163 17.08 -32.10 -0.52
C GLU A 163 16.90 -30.60 -0.74
N ASP A 164 17.37 -30.06 -1.87
CA ASP A 164 17.20 -28.66 -2.21
C ASP A 164 15.81 -28.33 -2.79
N GLU A 165 14.96 -29.34 -2.97
CA GLU A 165 13.58 -29.16 -3.42
C GLU A 165 12.71 -28.50 -2.36
N ALA A 166 12.85 -28.94 -1.11
CA ALA A 166 12.15 -28.31 0.01
C ALA A 166 12.60 -26.86 0.21
N LEU A 167 13.89 -26.61 0.01
CA LEU A 167 14.48 -25.29 0.07
C LEU A 167 13.91 -24.35 -1.01
N ALA A 168 13.87 -24.82 -2.26
CA ALA A 168 13.34 -24.02 -3.37
C ALA A 168 11.85 -23.68 -3.17
N LEU A 169 11.07 -24.59 -2.59
CA LEU A 169 9.67 -24.34 -2.25
C LEU A 169 9.54 -23.38 -1.05
N GLY A 170 10.30 -23.59 0.02
CA GLY A 170 10.31 -22.72 1.20
C GLY A 170 10.70 -21.28 0.86
N MET A 171 11.66 -21.08 -0.07
CA MET A 171 11.99 -19.75 -0.56
C MET A 171 10.80 -19.05 -1.25
N ALA A 172 9.97 -19.78 -1.98
CA ALA A 172 8.78 -19.19 -2.60
C ALA A 172 7.73 -18.80 -1.54
N GLU A 173 7.57 -19.59 -0.47
CA GLU A 173 6.69 -19.27 0.65
C GLU A 173 7.18 -18.04 1.41
N ASP A 174 8.45 -18.03 1.80
CA ASP A 174 9.08 -16.89 2.49
C ASP A 174 9.02 -15.61 1.66
N MET A 175 9.17 -15.72 0.33
CA MET A 175 9.07 -14.60 -0.61
C MET A 175 7.64 -14.04 -0.67
N ILE A 176 6.62 -14.91 -0.61
CA ILE A 176 5.21 -14.50 -0.53
C ILE A 176 4.97 -13.73 0.77
N ASP A 177 5.46 -14.26 1.90
CA ASP A 177 5.30 -13.62 3.20
C ASP A 177 5.99 -12.25 3.23
N ALA A 178 7.24 -12.17 2.78
CA ALA A 178 7.99 -10.93 2.75
C ALA A 178 7.38 -9.87 1.81
N LEU A 179 6.94 -10.25 0.61
CA LEU A 179 6.27 -9.35 -0.32
C LEU A 179 4.88 -8.94 0.15
N SER A 180 4.16 -9.83 0.85
CA SER A 180 2.83 -9.51 1.41
C SER A 180 2.88 -8.47 2.52
N GLN A 181 4.01 -8.38 3.22
CA GLN A 181 4.30 -7.32 4.19
C GLN A 181 4.72 -6.01 3.49
N GLY A 182 4.99 -6.04 2.19
CA GLY A 182 5.33 -4.90 1.36
C GLY A 182 4.18 -3.93 1.21
N VAL A 183 4.49 -2.64 1.04
CA VAL A 183 3.49 -1.58 0.83
C VAL A 183 2.98 -1.68 -0.61
N ASN A 184 1.64 -1.72 -0.76
CA ASN A 184 0.96 -1.56 -2.06
C ASN A 184 1.14 -2.68 -3.10
N LEU A 185 1.42 -3.90 -2.68
CA LEU A 185 1.43 -5.08 -3.55
C LEU A 185 0.34 -6.06 -3.13
N ARG A 186 -0.31 -6.67 -4.11
CA ARG A 186 -1.19 -7.83 -3.90
C ARG A 186 -0.42 -9.08 -4.29
N VAL A 187 -0.21 -10.00 -3.36
CA VAL A 187 0.52 -11.23 -3.62
C VAL A 187 -0.44 -12.39 -3.71
N ILE A 188 -0.32 -13.22 -4.75
CA ILE A 188 -1.14 -14.41 -4.96
C ILE A 188 -0.59 -15.56 -4.13
N ALA A 189 -1.48 -16.29 -3.46
CA ALA A 189 -1.12 -17.46 -2.66
C ALA A 189 -0.39 -18.53 -3.51
N LEU A 190 0.59 -19.21 -2.91
CA LEU A 190 1.40 -20.25 -3.57
C LEU A 190 0.54 -21.36 -4.18
N SER A 191 -0.58 -21.72 -3.56
CA SER A 191 -1.51 -22.74 -4.07
C SER A 191 -2.01 -22.49 -5.49
N ALA A 192 -2.10 -21.22 -5.91
CA ALA A 192 -2.49 -20.85 -7.26
C ALA A 192 -1.36 -21.08 -8.29
N THR A 193 -0.10 -21.07 -7.84
CA THR A 193 1.09 -21.18 -8.71
C THR A 193 1.80 -22.52 -8.62
N LEU A 194 1.49 -23.39 -7.64
CA LEU A 194 2.10 -24.71 -7.45
C LEU A 194 2.07 -25.59 -8.72
N ARG A 195 1.04 -25.46 -9.54
CA ARG A 195 0.92 -26.21 -10.82
C ARG A 195 2.02 -25.88 -11.83
N PHE A 196 2.76 -24.80 -11.66
CA PHE A 196 3.87 -24.39 -12.52
C PHE A 196 5.22 -24.89 -12.04
N ARG A 197 5.26 -25.69 -10.96
CA ARG A 197 6.49 -26.27 -10.41
C ARG A 197 7.25 -27.08 -11.46
N ASP A 198 6.57 -28.01 -12.13
CA ASP A 198 7.16 -28.91 -13.12
C ASP A 198 6.83 -28.52 -14.58
N LYS A 199 6.04 -27.48 -14.77
CA LYS A 199 5.58 -27.02 -16.07
C LYS A 199 5.77 -25.50 -16.17
N PRO A 200 6.82 -25.05 -16.87
CA PRO A 200 7.02 -23.62 -17.07
C PRO A 200 5.83 -22.99 -17.78
N ILE A 201 5.59 -21.73 -17.49
CA ILE A 201 4.54 -20.94 -18.13
C ILE A 201 4.90 -20.77 -19.59
N ALA A 202 4.10 -21.33 -20.49
CA ALA A 202 4.29 -21.21 -21.93
C ALA A 202 3.75 -19.88 -22.49
N ASP A 203 2.73 -19.31 -21.83
CA ASP A 203 2.05 -18.08 -22.24
C ASP A 203 1.81 -17.23 -20.98
N PHE A 204 2.69 -16.25 -20.75
CA PHE A 204 2.59 -15.32 -19.64
C PHE A 204 1.36 -14.41 -19.75
N PRO A 205 1.02 -13.81 -20.91
CA PRO A 205 -0.17 -12.99 -21.07
C PRO A 205 -1.46 -13.72 -20.70
N ALA A 206 -1.70 -14.90 -21.28
CA ALA A 206 -2.91 -15.67 -20.98
C ALA A 206 -2.95 -16.16 -19.51
N THR A 207 -1.79 -16.51 -18.95
CA THR A 207 -1.71 -16.94 -17.55
C THR A 207 -1.92 -15.76 -16.61
N GLY A 208 -1.35 -14.59 -16.92
CA GLY A 208 -1.51 -13.36 -16.17
C GLY A 208 -2.97 -12.93 -16.11
N LEU A 209 -3.67 -12.92 -17.25
CA LEU A 209 -5.11 -12.62 -17.30
C LEU A 209 -5.93 -13.60 -16.46
N ARG A 210 -5.64 -14.90 -16.56
CA ARG A 210 -6.36 -15.94 -15.82
C ARG A 210 -6.17 -15.85 -14.30
N LEU A 211 -4.99 -15.45 -13.83
CA LEU A 211 -4.67 -15.30 -12.42
C LEU A 211 -4.95 -13.88 -11.89
N GLY A 212 -5.25 -12.93 -12.77
CA GLY A 212 -5.39 -11.52 -12.42
C GLY A 212 -4.07 -10.90 -11.92
N VAL A 213 -2.92 -11.34 -12.47
CA VAL A 213 -1.60 -10.86 -12.05
C VAL A 213 -0.92 -10.05 -13.13
N ARG A 214 -0.23 -9.00 -12.69
CA ARG A 214 0.57 -8.14 -13.57
C ARG A 214 2.01 -8.62 -13.67
N TYR A 215 2.54 -9.18 -12.61
CA TYR A 215 3.92 -9.63 -12.52
C TYR A 215 4.03 -11.08 -12.06
N PHE A 216 5.02 -11.78 -12.58
CA PHE A 216 5.47 -13.07 -12.09
C PHE A 216 6.87 -12.94 -11.52
N LEU A 217 7.06 -13.35 -10.27
CA LEU A 217 8.36 -13.57 -9.68
C LEU A 217 8.66 -15.06 -9.75
N GLY A 218 9.78 -15.41 -10.34
CA GLY A 218 10.26 -16.80 -10.40
C GLY A 218 11.76 -16.83 -10.32
N GLY A 219 12.31 -18.03 -10.31
CA GLY A 219 13.75 -18.18 -10.25
C GLY A 219 14.21 -19.62 -10.15
N ASN A 220 15.48 -19.79 -9.80
CA ASN A 220 16.08 -21.10 -9.58
C ASN A 220 17.08 -21.06 -8.43
N VAL A 221 17.28 -22.23 -7.86
CA VAL A 221 18.25 -22.51 -6.81
C VAL A 221 19.23 -23.55 -7.34
N ARG A 222 20.53 -23.32 -7.20
CA ARG A 222 21.57 -24.29 -7.53
C ARG A 222 22.71 -24.24 -6.54
N ARG A 223 23.40 -25.39 -6.36
CA ARG A 223 24.67 -25.43 -5.61
C ARG A 223 25.86 -25.16 -6.52
N ASN A 224 26.85 -24.46 -5.98
CA ASN A 224 28.14 -24.24 -6.59
C ASN A 224 29.23 -24.48 -5.55
N GLY A 225 29.68 -25.72 -5.40
CA GLY A 225 30.52 -26.15 -4.28
C GLY A 225 29.79 -25.96 -2.94
N ASP A 226 30.42 -25.23 -2.03
CA ASP A 226 29.86 -24.91 -0.70
C ASP A 226 28.96 -23.66 -0.70
N ALA A 227 28.65 -23.12 -1.88
CA ALA A 227 27.77 -21.98 -2.00
C ALA A 227 26.41 -22.35 -2.62
N LEU A 228 25.36 -21.70 -2.14
CA LEU A 228 24.03 -21.71 -2.74
C LEU A 228 23.90 -20.48 -3.62
N VAL A 229 23.52 -20.69 -4.87
CA VAL A 229 23.26 -19.63 -5.84
C VAL A 229 21.77 -19.57 -6.11
N VAL A 230 21.16 -18.44 -5.82
CA VAL A 230 19.76 -18.14 -6.10
C VAL A 230 19.70 -17.11 -7.22
N THR A 231 18.93 -17.39 -8.25
CA THR A 231 18.61 -16.41 -9.29
C THR A 231 17.12 -16.09 -9.20
N ALA A 232 16.78 -14.83 -9.07
CA ALA A 232 15.40 -14.37 -9.06
C ALA A 232 15.15 -13.46 -10.27
N GLN A 233 13.96 -13.54 -10.85
CA GLN A 233 13.54 -12.77 -12.02
C GLN A 233 12.11 -12.28 -11.88
N LEU A 234 11.89 -11.01 -12.23
CA LEU A 234 10.57 -10.41 -12.35
C LEU A 234 10.18 -10.31 -13.82
N VAL A 235 9.07 -10.90 -14.19
CA VAL A 235 8.52 -10.92 -15.54
C VAL A 235 7.20 -10.16 -15.57
N GLU A 236 7.03 -9.27 -16.53
CA GLU A 236 5.73 -8.65 -16.80
C GLU A 236 4.84 -9.64 -17.55
N ALA A 237 3.62 -9.85 -17.04
CA ALA A 237 2.69 -10.80 -17.63
C ALA A 237 2.27 -10.41 -19.07
N ALA A 238 1.99 -9.13 -19.33
CA ALA A 238 1.46 -8.66 -20.60
C ALA A 238 2.46 -8.74 -21.76
N SER A 239 3.73 -8.39 -21.50
CA SER A 239 4.79 -8.33 -22.51
C SER A 239 5.66 -9.58 -22.55
N SER A 240 5.63 -10.40 -21.50
CA SER A 240 6.58 -11.50 -21.25
C SER A 240 8.03 -11.03 -21.09
N GLU A 241 8.25 -9.73 -20.86
CA GLU A 241 9.59 -9.17 -20.67
C GLU A 241 10.10 -9.39 -19.26
N VAL A 242 11.39 -9.72 -19.15
CA VAL A 242 12.09 -9.76 -17.87
C VAL A 242 12.47 -8.34 -17.49
N LEU A 243 11.77 -7.78 -16.50
CA LEU A 243 11.97 -6.41 -16.05
C LEU A 243 13.13 -6.27 -15.06
N TRP A 244 13.43 -7.36 -14.36
CA TRP A 244 14.52 -7.42 -13.41
C TRP A 244 15.03 -8.85 -13.26
N SER A 245 16.35 -8.99 -13.07
CA SER A 245 16.99 -10.27 -12.78
C SER A 245 18.22 -10.03 -11.92
N GLN A 246 18.34 -10.78 -10.83
CA GLN A 246 19.49 -10.70 -9.93
C GLN A 246 19.92 -12.09 -9.47
N ARG A 247 21.23 -12.24 -9.27
CA ARG A 247 21.86 -13.45 -8.78
C ARG A 247 22.44 -13.16 -7.39
N PHE A 248 22.16 -14.05 -6.46
CA PHE A 248 22.64 -14.03 -5.08
C PHE A 248 23.47 -15.28 -4.84
N GLU A 249 24.59 -15.14 -4.13
CA GLU A 249 25.47 -16.26 -3.80
C GLU A 249 25.80 -16.20 -2.31
N ARG A 250 25.58 -17.31 -1.58
CA ARG A 250 25.77 -17.40 -0.14
C ARG A 250 26.36 -18.75 0.25
N HIS A 251 27.28 -18.78 1.22
CA HIS A 251 27.86 -20.02 1.73
C HIS A 251 26.87 -20.83 2.58
N LEU A 252 26.92 -22.17 2.45
CA LEU A 252 25.97 -23.08 3.10
C LEU A 252 26.10 -23.17 4.62
N ASP A 253 27.28 -22.90 5.17
CA ASP A 253 27.56 -22.92 6.62
C ASP A 253 26.78 -21.87 7.41
N GLN A 254 26.28 -20.82 6.73
CA GLN A 254 25.51 -19.72 7.33
C GLN A 254 24.01 -19.79 6.94
N PHE A 255 23.57 -20.90 6.34
CA PHE A 255 22.32 -20.96 5.59
C PHE A 255 21.06 -20.66 6.43
N ALA A 256 20.95 -21.16 7.67
CA ALA A 256 19.75 -20.99 8.51
C ALA A 256 19.49 -19.52 8.92
N GLN A 257 20.54 -18.72 9.06
CA GLN A 257 20.44 -17.28 9.32
C GLN A 257 20.27 -16.46 8.04
N LEU A 258 20.85 -16.93 6.93
CA LEU A 258 20.93 -16.23 5.65
C LEU A 258 19.69 -16.37 4.77
N GLN A 259 18.86 -17.41 4.96
CA GLN A 259 17.62 -17.56 4.19
C GLN A 259 16.69 -16.37 4.42
N GLY A 260 16.47 -15.97 5.67
CA GLY A 260 15.65 -14.81 6.01
C GLY A 260 16.22 -13.50 5.49
N ASP A 261 17.55 -13.29 5.60
CA ASP A 261 18.22 -12.08 5.11
C ASP A 261 18.15 -11.98 3.59
N LEU A 262 18.39 -13.08 2.86
CA LEU A 262 18.30 -13.14 1.41
C LEU A 262 16.87 -12.85 0.91
N VAL A 263 15.88 -13.50 1.51
CA VAL A 263 14.47 -13.28 1.18
C VAL A 263 14.08 -11.83 1.42
N THR A 264 14.51 -11.26 2.54
CA THR A 264 14.25 -9.86 2.88
C THR A 264 14.90 -8.90 1.89
N GLU A 265 16.17 -9.14 1.51
CA GLU A 265 16.90 -8.35 0.51
C GLU A 265 16.20 -8.40 -0.86
N VAL A 266 15.85 -9.60 -1.32
CA VAL A 266 15.15 -9.78 -2.61
C VAL A 266 13.78 -9.12 -2.57
N ALA A 267 12.98 -9.31 -1.51
CA ALA A 267 11.64 -8.75 -1.39
C ALA A 267 11.68 -7.22 -1.34
N ASN A 268 12.64 -6.62 -0.63
CA ASN A 268 12.79 -5.17 -0.59
C ASN A 268 13.19 -4.60 -1.95
N THR A 269 14.17 -5.21 -2.62
CA THR A 269 14.61 -4.80 -3.98
C THR A 269 13.47 -4.91 -4.99
N LEU A 270 12.71 -6.01 -4.96
CA LEU A 270 11.57 -6.22 -5.84
C LEU A 270 10.42 -5.25 -5.55
N GLY A 271 10.11 -5.04 -4.28
CA GLY A 271 9.07 -4.07 -3.88
C GLY A 271 9.38 -2.67 -4.39
N ALA A 272 10.62 -2.22 -4.23
CA ALA A 272 11.09 -0.93 -4.76
C ALA A 272 11.05 -0.89 -6.30
N THR A 273 11.48 -1.96 -6.96
CA THR A 273 11.48 -2.06 -8.43
C THR A 273 10.06 -2.01 -8.99
N ILE A 274 9.14 -2.80 -8.46
CA ILE A 274 7.73 -2.80 -8.88
C ILE A 274 7.10 -1.43 -8.63
N TYR A 275 7.33 -0.84 -7.47
CA TYR A 275 6.84 0.49 -7.14
C TYR A 275 7.33 1.54 -8.15
N LYS A 276 8.62 1.54 -8.49
CA LYS A 276 9.21 2.45 -9.48
C LYS A 276 8.59 2.26 -10.87
N LEU A 277 8.47 1.02 -11.33
CA LEU A 277 7.85 0.69 -12.63
C LEU A 277 6.40 1.15 -12.71
N GLU A 278 5.62 0.94 -11.66
CA GLU A 278 4.22 1.36 -11.63
C GLU A 278 4.08 2.88 -11.50
N MET A 279 4.98 3.52 -10.76
CA MET A 279 5.06 4.98 -10.68
C MET A 279 5.34 5.59 -12.05
N ASP A 280 6.37 5.10 -12.76
CA ASP A 280 6.71 5.57 -14.11
C ASP A 280 5.56 5.37 -15.08
N ARG A 281 4.83 4.26 -14.95
CA ARG A 281 3.63 3.98 -15.74
C ARG A 281 2.50 4.96 -15.43
N ALA A 282 2.21 5.20 -14.15
CA ALA A 282 1.20 6.14 -13.72
C ALA A 282 1.50 7.56 -14.21
N LEU A 283 2.76 7.99 -14.16
CA LEU A 283 3.18 9.32 -14.63
C LEU A 283 3.01 9.50 -16.15
N ARG A 284 3.15 8.43 -16.94
CA ARG A 284 3.01 8.47 -18.41
C ARG A 284 1.55 8.37 -18.89
N LYS A 285 0.63 7.92 -18.05
CA LYS A 285 -0.77 7.69 -18.43
C LYS A 285 -1.57 9.01 -18.40
N PRO A 286 -2.17 9.47 -19.52
CA PRO A 286 -2.77 10.79 -19.58
C PRO A 286 -4.16 10.90 -18.94
N ALA A 287 -4.95 9.81 -18.93
CA ALA A 287 -6.34 9.78 -18.44
C ALA A 287 -6.74 8.37 -17.94
N ASN A 288 -7.92 8.25 -17.32
CA ASN A 288 -8.46 6.99 -16.78
C ASN A 288 -7.52 6.34 -15.75
N LEU A 289 -7.11 7.13 -14.77
CA LEU A 289 -6.27 6.68 -13.68
C LEU A 289 -7.08 5.90 -12.65
N THR A 290 -6.48 4.87 -12.08
CA THR A 290 -7.01 4.18 -10.90
C THR A 290 -6.72 4.99 -9.64
N ALA A 291 -7.40 4.68 -8.53
CA ALA A 291 -7.12 5.32 -7.24
C ALA A 291 -5.67 5.10 -6.80
N TRP A 292 -5.10 3.92 -7.09
CA TRP A 292 -3.69 3.63 -6.82
C TRP A 292 -2.75 4.52 -7.63
N GLU A 293 -3.01 4.67 -8.94
CA GLU A 293 -2.20 5.52 -9.83
C GLU A 293 -2.27 7.00 -9.41
N CYS A 294 -3.45 7.48 -9.01
CA CYS A 294 -3.61 8.83 -8.45
C CYS A 294 -2.84 8.99 -7.13
N THR A 295 -2.90 7.98 -6.23
CA THR A 295 -2.13 7.98 -4.99
C THR A 295 -0.62 8.01 -5.27
N ALA A 296 -0.16 7.21 -6.24
CA ALA A 296 1.24 7.19 -6.67
C ALA A 296 1.70 8.54 -7.24
N ARG A 297 0.87 9.20 -8.07
CA ARG A 297 1.14 10.56 -8.58
C ARG A 297 1.19 11.60 -7.48
N ALA A 298 0.29 11.53 -6.51
CA ALA A 298 0.32 12.42 -5.35
C ALA A 298 1.64 12.27 -4.57
N MET A 299 2.07 11.04 -4.32
CA MET A 299 3.36 10.77 -3.66
C MET A 299 4.56 11.24 -4.49
N ALA A 300 4.51 11.15 -5.82
CA ALA A 300 5.55 11.69 -6.69
C ALA A 300 5.60 13.22 -6.62
N ALA A 301 4.44 13.88 -6.66
CA ALA A 301 4.36 15.33 -6.63
C ALA A 301 4.84 15.94 -5.31
N ILE A 302 4.59 15.28 -4.16
CA ILE A 302 5.14 15.70 -2.87
C ILE A 302 6.68 15.82 -2.92
N ARG A 303 7.33 15.04 -3.78
CA ARG A 303 8.79 15.00 -3.88
C ARG A 303 9.42 16.27 -4.44
N GLU A 304 8.71 17.03 -5.25
CA GLU A 304 9.21 18.26 -5.85
C GLU A 304 9.20 19.45 -4.87
N TYR A 305 8.37 19.40 -3.83
CA TYR A 305 8.25 20.29 -2.69
C TYR A 305 8.23 21.80 -2.98
N ASP A 306 7.57 22.19 -4.05
CA ASP A 306 7.19 23.58 -4.35
C ASP A 306 5.67 23.77 -4.27
N ALA A 307 5.18 25.00 -4.28
CA ALA A 307 3.76 25.30 -4.14
C ALA A 307 2.90 24.68 -5.26
N ALA A 308 3.44 24.59 -6.48
CA ALA A 308 2.74 24.00 -7.62
C ALA A 308 2.65 22.48 -7.49
N SER A 309 3.74 21.82 -7.10
CA SER A 309 3.78 20.38 -6.90
C SER A 309 2.90 19.94 -5.75
N LEU A 310 2.89 20.71 -4.64
CA LEU A 310 2.00 20.45 -3.52
C LEU A 310 0.51 20.57 -3.90
N SER A 311 0.17 21.58 -4.71
CA SER A 311 -1.19 21.72 -5.27
C SER A 311 -1.56 20.53 -6.15
N ARG A 312 -0.62 20.03 -6.98
CA ARG A 312 -0.82 18.79 -7.77
C ARG A 312 -1.00 17.56 -6.87
N ALA A 313 -0.20 17.45 -5.82
CA ALA A 313 -0.29 16.33 -4.87
C ALA A 313 -1.66 16.28 -4.18
N ILE A 314 -2.19 17.43 -3.75
CA ILE A 314 -3.52 17.55 -3.17
C ILE A 314 -4.59 17.13 -4.19
N ALA A 315 -4.52 17.64 -5.43
CA ALA A 315 -5.51 17.33 -6.46
C ALA A 315 -5.53 15.83 -6.82
N GLU A 316 -4.35 15.21 -7.00
CA GLU A 316 -4.25 13.78 -7.32
C GLU A 316 -4.68 12.89 -6.13
N SER A 317 -4.33 13.25 -4.90
CA SER A 317 -4.77 12.50 -3.72
C SER A 317 -6.27 12.64 -3.47
N GLN A 318 -6.85 13.82 -3.69
CA GLN A 318 -8.29 14.05 -3.66
C GLN A 318 -9.01 13.16 -4.68
N ARG A 319 -8.53 13.14 -5.92
CA ARG A 319 -9.05 12.29 -6.98
C ARG A 319 -8.99 10.80 -6.62
N ALA A 320 -7.90 10.36 -5.97
CA ALA A 320 -7.78 8.97 -5.50
C ALA A 320 -8.89 8.61 -4.50
N VAL A 321 -9.20 9.52 -3.57
CA VAL A 321 -10.28 9.33 -2.58
C VAL A 321 -11.66 9.34 -3.25
N GLU A 322 -11.87 10.15 -4.29
CA GLU A 322 -13.13 10.19 -5.06
C GLU A 322 -13.36 8.89 -5.84
N ILE A 323 -12.31 8.34 -6.48
CA ILE A 323 -12.38 7.08 -7.24
C ILE A 323 -12.64 5.88 -6.29
N ALA A 324 -11.95 5.82 -5.15
CA ALA A 324 -12.08 4.73 -4.18
C ALA A 324 -12.21 5.26 -2.75
N PRO A 325 -13.43 5.61 -2.31
CA PRO A 325 -13.66 6.19 -0.98
C PRO A 325 -13.25 5.29 0.20
N ASP A 326 -13.20 3.98 0.00
CA ASP A 326 -12.81 2.99 1.01
C ASP A 326 -11.35 2.50 0.85
N TYR A 327 -10.54 3.18 0.05
CA TYR A 327 -9.12 2.91 -0.05
C TYR A 327 -8.34 3.66 1.05
N GLY A 328 -7.96 2.95 2.12
CA GLY A 328 -7.33 3.52 3.31
C GLY A 328 -6.06 4.29 3.01
N LEU A 329 -5.18 3.77 2.12
CA LEU A 329 -3.95 4.45 1.76
C LEU A 329 -4.18 5.77 1.00
N ALA A 330 -5.15 5.83 0.07
CA ALA A 330 -5.49 7.08 -0.63
C ALA A 330 -5.91 8.16 0.36
N ARG A 331 -6.72 7.81 1.36
CA ARG A 331 -7.12 8.73 2.43
C ARG A 331 -5.95 9.15 3.31
N ALA A 332 -5.06 8.23 3.65
CA ALA A 332 -3.87 8.53 4.45
C ALA A 332 -2.92 9.48 3.71
N ILE A 333 -2.68 9.25 2.42
CA ILE A 333 -1.86 10.14 1.59
C ILE A 333 -2.54 11.49 1.39
N HIS A 334 -3.87 11.53 1.20
CA HIS A 334 -4.59 12.80 1.11
C HIS A 334 -4.47 13.60 2.42
N ALA A 335 -4.63 12.96 3.59
CA ALA A 335 -4.39 13.62 4.87
C ALA A 335 -2.95 14.16 4.98
N LEU A 336 -1.96 13.37 4.55
CA LEU A 336 -0.55 13.78 4.58
C LEU A 336 -0.27 14.97 3.65
N THR A 337 -0.82 14.97 2.42
CA THR A 337 -0.63 16.08 1.46
C THR A 337 -1.22 17.38 1.96
N ILE A 338 -2.45 17.35 2.50
CA ILE A 338 -3.10 18.54 3.04
C ILE A 338 -2.35 19.02 4.29
N ALA A 339 -1.94 18.10 5.19
CA ALA A 339 -1.20 18.46 6.40
C ALA A 339 0.19 19.04 6.07
N GLY A 340 0.85 18.55 5.02
CA GLY A 340 2.11 19.10 4.53
C GLY A 340 1.96 20.53 4.00
N ALA A 341 0.89 20.80 3.25
CA ALA A 341 0.56 22.16 2.79
C ALA A 341 0.26 23.09 3.96
N TYR A 342 -0.53 22.60 4.93
CA TYR A 342 -0.84 23.31 6.16
C TYR A 342 0.42 23.71 6.94
N LEU A 343 1.38 22.78 7.05
CA LEU A 343 2.66 23.05 7.68
C LEU A 343 3.47 24.10 6.92
N SER A 344 3.53 24.01 5.58
CA SER A 344 4.38 24.84 4.73
C SER A 344 3.88 26.27 4.58
N PHE A 345 2.56 26.47 4.59
CA PHE A 345 1.93 27.79 4.37
C PHE A 345 1.33 28.41 5.62
N GLU A 346 1.55 27.82 6.79
CA GLU A 346 1.08 28.33 8.11
C GLU A 346 -0.42 28.66 8.14
N LEU A 347 -1.22 27.84 7.46
CA LEU A 347 -2.66 27.98 7.39
C LEU A 347 -3.29 27.44 8.68
N HIS A 348 -3.47 28.27 9.71
CA HIS A 348 -4.29 27.93 10.87
C HIS A 348 -5.77 28.02 10.51
N ASP A 349 -6.31 26.96 9.91
CA ASP A 349 -7.72 26.84 9.57
C ASP A 349 -8.35 25.64 10.30
N PRO A 350 -9.17 25.89 11.34
CA PRO A 350 -9.83 24.82 12.10
C PRO A 350 -10.76 23.94 11.26
N VAL A 351 -11.22 24.41 10.10
CA VAL A 351 -12.04 23.60 9.17
C VAL A 351 -11.14 22.57 8.48
N ARG A 352 -9.98 23.02 7.97
CA ARG A 352 -8.97 22.15 7.38
C ARG A 352 -8.43 21.13 8.36
N GLU A 353 -8.15 21.53 9.59
CA GLU A 353 -7.68 20.60 10.62
C GLU A 353 -8.69 19.47 10.87
N ARG A 354 -9.98 19.79 10.92
CA ARG A 354 -11.03 18.78 11.06
C ARG A 354 -11.13 17.86 9.84
N GLU A 355 -11.00 18.41 8.63
CA GLU A 355 -10.97 17.64 7.39
C GLU A 355 -9.81 16.63 7.40
N ILE A 356 -8.60 17.09 7.70
CA ILE A 356 -7.42 16.23 7.81
C ILE A 356 -7.64 15.14 8.85
N GLN A 357 -8.18 15.49 10.03
CA GLN A 357 -8.46 14.53 11.09
C GLN A 357 -9.48 13.47 10.67
N GLN A 358 -10.54 13.85 9.93
CA GLN A 358 -11.52 12.90 9.41
C GLN A 358 -10.88 11.90 8.44
N HIS A 359 -9.96 12.35 7.57
CA HIS A 359 -9.22 11.46 6.68
C HIS A 359 -8.28 10.52 7.45
N ILE A 360 -7.58 11.01 8.49
CA ILE A 360 -6.75 10.19 9.39
C ILE A 360 -7.58 9.09 10.04
N ASP A 361 -8.70 9.45 10.66
CA ASP A 361 -9.56 8.51 11.41
C ASP A 361 -10.16 7.46 10.46
N ARG A 362 -10.64 7.89 9.29
CA ARG A 362 -11.21 6.96 8.30
C ARG A 362 -10.15 6.04 7.69
N ALA A 363 -8.96 6.55 7.39
CA ALA A 363 -7.85 5.74 6.88
C ALA A 363 -7.46 4.65 7.90
N PHE A 364 -7.35 5.02 9.17
CA PHE A 364 -7.03 4.08 10.25
C PHE A 364 -8.13 3.04 10.46
N ALA A 365 -9.41 3.44 10.37
CA ALA A 365 -10.54 2.52 10.51
C ALA A 365 -10.61 1.49 9.35
N LEU A 366 -10.21 1.89 8.12
CA LEU A 366 -10.20 1.02 6.95
C LEU A 366 -9.06 0.00 6.99
N ASP A 367 -7.86 0.44 7.34
CA ASP A 367 -6.63 -0.38 7.27
C ASP A 367 -5.72 -0.16 8.50
N PRO A 368 -6.12 -0.63 9.70
CA PRO A 368 -5.44 -0.32 10.96
C PRO A 368 -4.03 -0.93 11.10
N ASP A 369 -3.71 -1.95 10.29
CA ASP A 369 -2.42 -2.65 10.28
C ASP A 369 -1.61 -2.43 8.99
N HIS A 370 -2.11 -1.62 8.08
CA HIS A 370 -1.38 -1.31 6.86
C HIS A 370 -0.24 -0.32 7.15
N VAL A 371 0.99 -0.76 6.96
CA VAL A 371 2.22 -0.02 7.34
C VAL A 371 2.27 1.37 6.71
N GLY A 372 1.95 1.49 5.42
CA GLY A 372 1.92 2.78 4.70
C GLY A 372 0.84 3.73 5.22
N VAL A 373 -0.33 3.21 5.61
CA VAL A 373 -1.40 4.01 6.23
C VAL A 373 -0.92 4.54 7.58
N LEU A 374 -0.41 3.66 8.44
CA LEU A 374 0.11 4.03 9.77
C LEU A 374 1.19 5.10 9.68
N ALA A 375 2.16 4.95 8.77
CA ALA A 375 3.24 5.91 8.60
C ALA A 375 2.75 7.27 8.07
N ALA A 376 1.86 7.28 7.06
CA ALA A 376 1.32 8.50 6.48
C ALA A 376 0.47 9.29 7.48
N ILE A 377 -0.45 8.62 8.21
CA ILE A 377 -1.28 9.30 9.22
C ILE A 377 -0.47 9.74 10.45
N ALA A 378 0.63 9.04 10.78
CA ALA A 378 1.54 9.49 11.82
C ALA A 378 2.25 10.79 11.43
N SER A 379 2.76 10.88 10.19
CA SER A 379 3.37 12.10 9.66
C SER A 379 2.35 13.25 9.61
N ALA A 380 1.12 12.99 9.12
CA ALA A 380 0.04 13.98 9.10
C ALA A 380 -0.31 14.48 10.51
N SER A 381 -0.34 13.58 11.51
CA SER A 381 -0.59 13.96 12.92
C SER A 381 0.53 14.85 13.46
N ALA A 382 1.80 14.56 13.15
CA ALA A 382 2.93 15.42 13.52
C ALA A 382 2.80 16.82 12.90
N TYR A 383 2.45 16.89 11.61
CA TYR A 383 2.26 18.17 10.91
C TYR A 383 1.10 19.00 11.48
N LEU A 384 0.08 18.36 12.06
CA LEU A 384 -0.98 19.01 12.84
C LEU A 384 -0.59 19.35 14.27
N SER A 385 0.68 19.22 14.66
CA SER A 385 1.16 19.41 16.04
C SER A 385 0.50 18.45 17.05
N ARG A 386 0.20 17.21 16.63
CA ARG A 386 -0.37 16.13 17.45
C ARG A 386 0.57 14.91 17.51
N PRO A 387 1.83 15.09 17.98
CA PRO A 387 2.81 14.01 17.99
C PRO A 387 2.43 12.86 18.93
N THR A 388 1.64 13.11 19.98
CA THR A 388 1.12 12.09 20.90
C THR A 388 0.21 11.08 20.19
N ASP A 389 -0.51 11.50 19.15
CA ASP A 389 -1.34 10.61 18.33
C ASP A 389 -0.52 9.93 17.23
N GLY A 390 0.53 10.59 16.73
CA GLY A 390 1.38 10.13 15.66
C GLY A 390 2.38 9.07 16.09
N LEU A 391 3.12 9.29 17.19
CA LEU A 391 4.20 8.41 17.61
C LEU A 391 3.80 6.95 17.81
N PRO A 392 2.69 6.61 18.49
CA PRO A 392 2.27 5.21 18.64
C PRO A 392 1.99 4.51 17.30
N ARG A 393 1.46 5.24 16.31
CA ARG A 393 1.17 4.73 14.96
C ARG A 393 2.46 4.51 14.18
N ALA A 394 3.42 5.44 14.23
CA ALA A 394 4.73 5.30 13.63
C ALA A 394 5.48 4.09 14.21
N LEU A 395 5.51 3.95 15.53
CA LEU A 395 6.13 2.80 16.20
C LEU A 395 5.43 1.48 15.87
N ARG A 396 4.10 1.49 15.66
CA ARG A 396 3.38 0.30 15.18
C ARG A 396 3.80 -0.05 13.75
N ALA A 397 3.94 0.94 12.86
CA ALA A 397 4.44 0.72 11.50
C ALA A 397 5.84 0.10 11.50
N ILE A 398 6.75 0.60 12.34
CA ILE A 398 8.11 0.07 12.51
C ILE A 398 8.10 -1.36 13.10
N ARG A 399 7.23 -1.66 14.08
CA ARG A 399 7.09 -3.03 14.60
C ARG A 399 6.61 -4.02 13.56
N LEU A 400 5.69 -3.61 12.69
CA LEU A 400 5.19 -4.44 11.58
C LEU A 400 6.24 -4.61 10.48
N ARG A 401 7.05 -3.58 10.23
CA ARG A 401 8.11 -3.58 9.22
C ARG A 401 9.30 -2.72 9.69
N PRO A 402 10.32 -3.33 10.32
CA PRO A 402 11.45 -2.61 10.89
C PRO A 402 12.24 -1.73 9.90
N ALA A 403 12.30 -2.09 8.63
CA ALA A 403 12.99 -1.32 7.59
C ALA A 403 12.06 -0.30 6.87
N HIS A 404 10.89 0.04 7.42
CA HIS A 404 9.97 0.97 6.75
C HIS A 404 10.40 2.43 6.94
N GLY A 405 11.01 3.03 5.91
CA GLY A 405 11.59 4.37 5.98
C GLY A 405 10.61 5.45 6.45
N LEU A 406 9.43 5.58 5.83
CA LEU A 406 8.44 6.59 6.23
C LEU A 406 7.96 6.41 7.68
N GLY A 407 7.95 5.18 8.20
CA GLY A 407 7.65 4.92 9.62
C GLY A 407 8.70 5.54 10.54
N HIS A 408 9.98 5.36 10.19
CA HIS A 408 11.09 5.97 10.91
C HIS A 408 11.08 7.50 10.79
N TYR A 409 10.82 8.04 9.60
CA TYR A 409 10.66 9.48 9.40
C TYR A 409 9.56 10.05 10.31
N ALA A 410 8.37 9.45 10.33
CA ALA A 410 7.27 9.88 11.17
C ALA A 410 7.59 9.79 12.67
N ALA A 411 8.25 8.68 13.10
CA ALA A 411 8.67 8.51 14.48
C ALA A 411 9.70 9.58 14.89
N GLY A 412 10.66 9.89 14.01
CA GLY A 412 11.66 10.93 14.25
C GLY A 412 11.05 12.29 14.48
N ILE A 413 10.12 12.73 13.61
CA ILE A 413 9.45 14.04 13.78
C ILE A 413 8.59 14.06 15.05
N CYS A 414 7.80 13.00 15.30
CA CYS A 414 6.97 12.93 16.50
C CYS A 414 7.84 12.96 17.77
N SER A 415 8.97 12.24 17.79
CA SER A 415 9.90 12.21 18.92
C SER A 415 10.52 13.59 19.17
N LEU A 416 10.96 14.29 18.10
CA LEU A 416 11.48 15.66 18.22
C LEU A 416 10.43 16.59 18.86
N MET A 417 9.16 16.50 18.44
CA MET A 417 8.09 17.35 18.98
C MET A 417 7.66 16.96 20.40
N LEU A 418 8.09 15.81 20.90
CA LEU A 418 7.83 15.32 22.27
C LEU A 418 9.06 15.47 23.18
N ASP A 419 10.06 16.25 22.78
CA ASP A 419 11.29 16.48 23.55
C ASP A 419 12.13 15.20 23.77
N LEU A 420 12.07 14.28 22.77
CA LEU A 420 12.81 13.01 22.73
C LEU A 420 13.89 13.09 21.66
N GLU A 421 14.84 14.04 21.80
CA GLU A 421 15.80 14.38 20.74
C GLU A 421 16.70 13.22 20.32
N ARG A 422 17.15 12.41 21.29
CA ARG A 422 18.04 11.27 21.00
C ARG A 422 17.32 10.18 20.22
N GLU A 423 16.08 9.90 20.59
CA GLU A 423 15.20 8.98 19.87
C GLU A 423 14.86 9.51 18.47
N ALA A 424 14.64 10.83 18.35
CA ALA A 424 14.43 11.47 17.06
C ALA A 424 15.62 11.25 16.13
N ILE A 425 16.86 11.48 16.60
CA ILE A 425 18.08 11.26 15.83
C ILE A 425 18.18 9.80 15.36
N VAL A 426 17.98 8.83 16.26
CA VAL A 426 18.04 7.41 15.92
C VAL A 426 17.04 7.04 14.81
N HIS A 427 15.81 7.55 14.90
CA HIS A 427 14.80 7.27 13.90
C HIS A 427 15.10 7.96 12.55
N LEU A 428 15.58 9.21 12.57
CA LEU A 428 15.95 9.93 11.35
C LEU A 428 17.19 9.30 10.68
N ASP A 429 18.16 8.78 11.43
CA ASP A 429 19.29 8.00 10.90
C ASP A 429 18.81 6.71 10.22
N ASN A 430 17.90 5.98 10.86
CA ASN A 430 17.31 4.78 10.27
C ASN A 430 16.53 5.08 8.97
N PHE A 431 15.87 6.24 8.89
CA PHE A 431 15.24 6.68 7.64
C PHE A 431 16.26 6.92 6.54
N LEU A 432 17.36 7.65 6.83
CA LEU A 432 18.41 7.93 5.84
C LEU A 432 19.06 6.64 5.30
N VAL A 433 19.18 5.60 6.14
CA VAL A 433 19.70 4.29 5.74
C VAL A 433 18.66 3.50 4.94
N ALA A 434 17.37 3.51 5.36
CA ALA A 434 16.31 2.73 4.74
C ALA A 434 15.91 3.26 3.35
N GLU A 435 16.07 4.57 3.12
CA GLU A 435 15.61 5.25 1.89
C GLU A 435 16.76 6.11 1.29
N PRO A 436 17.87 5.50 0.83
CA PRO A 436 19.10 6.22 0.45
C PRO A 436 18.92 7.22 -0.70
N GLU A 437 17.91 7.06 -1.54
CA GLU A 437 17.59 7.96 -2.65
C GLU A 437 16.36 8.85 -2.37
N SER A 438 15.95 8.98 -1.11
CA SER A 438 14.74 9.73 -0.78
C SER A 438 14.96 11.24 -0.93
N HIS A 439 14.02 11.88 -1.61
CA HIS A 439 13.97 13.35 -1.70
C HIS A 439 13.68 14.02 -0.33
N LEU A 440 13.19 13.28 0.67
CA LEU A 440 12.98 13.81 2.02
C LEU A 440 14.28 13.98 2.82
N HIS A 441 15.43 13.62 2.26
CA HIS A 441 16.72 13.76 2.96
C HIS A 441 16.99 15.21 3.38
N TYR A 442 16.72 16.18 2.51
CA TYR A 442 16.95 17.59 2.86
C TYR A 442 16.18 18.01 4.12
N ILE A 443 14.92 17.61 4.25
CA ILE A 443 14.12 17.95 5.44
C ILE A 443 14.45 17.04 6.63
N THR A 444 14.85 15.81 6.38
CA THR A 444 15.32 14.88 7.42
C THR A 444 16.58 15.41 8.10
N PHE A 445 17.55 15.90 7.33
CA PHE A 445 18.73 16.58 7.88
C PHE A 445 18.34 17.83 8.67
N ALA A 446 17.36 18.61 8.21
CA ALA A 446 16.89 19.75 8.97
C ALA A 446 16.26 19.35 10.32
N TRP A 447 15.43 18.30 10.37
CA TRP A 447 14.86 17.80 11.63
C TRP A 447 15.93 17.25 12.58
N ARG A 448 16.92 16.51 12.04
CA ARG A 448 18.04 15.99 12.83
C ARG A 448 18.91 17.13 13.33
N GLY A 449 19.21 18.12 12.50
CA GLY A 449 19.90 19.34 12.90
C GLY A 449 19.20 20.11 14.02
N ILE A 450 17.87 20.23 13.98
CA ILE A 450 17.07 20.83 15.07
C ILE A 450 17.21 19.99 16.35
N SER A 451 17.21 18.66 16.26
CA SER A 451 17.44 17.79 17.42
C SER A 451 18.82 18.05 18.03
N HIS A 452 19.86 18.18 17.21
CA HIS A 452 21.21 18.54 17.66
C HIS A 452 21.28 19.95 18.28
N VAL A 453 20.57 20.95 17.72
CA VAL A 453 20.46 22.29 18.33
C VAL A 453 19.87 22.19 19.74
N ARG A 454 18.82 21.43 19.94
CA ARG A 454 18.17 21.28 21.27
C ARG A 454 19.09 20.56 22.26
N LEU A 455 19.93 19.64 21.79
CA LEU A 455 20.98 18.99 22.59
C LEU A 455 22.23 19.87 22.78
N ARG A 456 22.28 21.04 22.15
CA ARG A 456 23.46 21.96 22.10
C ARG A 456 24.68 21.36 21.39
N GLU A 457 24.45 20.42 20.48
CA GLU A 457 25.49 19.79 19.67
C GLU A 457 25.62 20.58 18.35
N PHE A 458 26.09 21.85 18.44
CA PHE A 458 26.01 22.83 17.35
C PHE A 458 26.84 22.46 16.12
N GLU A 459 27.97 21.78 16.27
CA GLU A 459 28.79 21.35 15.12
C GLU A 459 28.06 20.26 14.31
N ALA A 460 27.41 19.31 14.98
CA ALA A 460 26.59 18.31 14.32
C ALA A 460 25.36 18.95 13.62
N ALA A 461 24.73 19.92 14.28
CA ALA A 461 23.65 20.69 13.69
C ALA A 461 24.08 21.42 12.41
N ARG A 462 25.27 22.06 12.40
CA ARG A 462 25.82 22.73 11.21
C ARG A 462 26.03 21.75 10.05
N ALA A 463 26.63 20.60 10.34
CA ALA A 463 26.83 19.57 9.33
C ALA A 463 25.51 19.14 8.70
N ASP A 464 24.48 18.88 9.51
CA ASP A 464 23.17 18.51 9.03
C ASP A 464 22.49 19.61 8.20
N PHE A 465 22.58 20.85 8.64
CA PHE A 465 22.00 21.96 7.87
C PHE A 465 22.77 22.20 6.57
N ALA A 466 24.07 21.96 6.52
CA ALA A 466 24.85 22.03 5.29
C ALA A 466 24.41 20.97 4.28
N GLU A 467 24.21 19.71 4.72
CA GLU A 467 23.65 18.65 3.88
C GLU A 467 22.24 19.00 3.40
N SER A 468 21.40 19.55 4.27
CA SER A 468 20.06 20.01 3.91
C SER A 468 20.10 21.04 2.77
N PHE A 469 21.04 22.00 2.80
CA PHE A 469 21.20 23.00 1.73
C PHE A 469 21.77 22.43 0.45
N ALA A 470 22.71 21.51 0.56
CA ALA A 470 23.28 20.85 -0.62
C ALA A 470 22.18 20.15 -1.43
N LEU A 471 21.22 19.57 -0.73
CA LEU A 471 20.08 18.87 -1.34
C LEU A 471 18.97 19.82 -1.79
N TYR A 472 18.66 20.85 -1.00
CA TYR A 472 17.61 21.82 -1.31
C TYR A 472 17.97 23.23 -0.81
N PRO A 473 18.55 24.08 -1.67
CA PRO A 473 18.97 25.45 -1.32
C PRO A 473 17.84 26.35 -0.80
N GLY A 474 16.58 26.03 -1.11
CA GLY A 474 15.39 26.74 -0.65
C GLY A 474 14.93 26.40 0.77
N ASN A 475 15.64 25.55 1.52
CA ASN A 475 15.23 25.20 2.87
C ASN A 475 15.45 26.35 3.86
N PHE A 476 14.44 27.19 4.02
CA PHE A 476 14.47 28.37 4.88
C PHE A 476 14.63 28.01 6.38
N ILE A 477 14.11 26.86 6.86
CA ILE A 477 14.21 26.43 8.27
C ILE A 477 15.68 26.24 8.66
N ALA A 478 16.42 25.51 7.83
CA ALA A 478 17.83 25.26 8.08
C ALA A 478 18.65 26.58 8.04
N ARG A 479 18.33 27.51 7.12
CA ARG A 479 18.97 28.84 7.08
C ARG A 479 18.69 29.64 8.34
N LEU A 480 17.44 29.66 8.77
CA LEU A 480 17.03 30.39 9.97
C LEU A 480 17.73 29.85 11.22
N MET A 481 17.87 28.54 11.35
CA MET A 481 18.62 27.94 12.45
C MET A 481 20.13 28.29 12.40
N LEU A 482 20.75 28.25 11.20
CA LEU A 482 22.14 28.63 11.05
C LEU A 482 22.38 30.12 11.34
N THR A 483 21.46 30.99 10.92
CA THR A 483 21.55 32.43 11.30
C THR A 483 21.73 32.58 12.79
N CYS A 484 20.91 31.90 13.58
CA CYS A 484 20.97 32.03 15.04
C CYS A 484 22.22 31.39 15.65
N ILE A 485 22.66 30.24 15.13
CA ILE A 485 23.84 29.53 15.62
C ILE A 485 25.09 30.33 15.30
N ASP A 486 25.22 30.86 14.07
CA ASP A 486 26.40 31.63 13.65
C ASP A 486 26.50 32.96 14.36
N HIS A 487 25.38 33.63 14.58
CA HIS A 487 25.35 34.84 15.42
C HIS A 487 25.82 34.55 16.86
N ALA A 488 25.29 33.47 17.47
CA ALA A 488 25.69 33.08 18.84
C ALA A 488 27.19 32.74 18.97
N ASP A 489 27.82 32.29 17.88
CA ASP A 489 29.27 32.00 17.81
C ASP A 489 30.12 33.20 17.35
N GLY A 490 29.50 34.38 17.18
CA GLY A 490 30.19 35.59 16.73
C GLY A 490 30.59 35.60 15.24
N ARG A 491 29.99 34.74 14.43
CA ARG A 491 30.18 34.66 12.97
C ARG A 491 29.18 35.55 12.25
N GLU A 492 29.23 36.86 12.54
CA GLU A 492 28.23 37.84 12.13
C GLU A 492 28.02 37.89 10.60
N ASP A 493 29.11 37.82 9.80
CA ASP A 493 29.03 37.87 8.34
C ASP A 493 28.23 36.68 7.78
N LEU A 494 28.45 35.47 8.32
CA LEU A 494 27.72 34.28 7.91
C LEU A 494 26.24 34.33 8.36
N ALA A 495 26.00 34.78 9.58
CA ALA A 495 24.65 34.96 10.11
C ALA A 495 23.83 35.93 9.24
N LEU A 496 24.46 37.07 8.88
CA LEU A 496 23.84 38.08 8.01
C LEU A 496 23.59 37.53 6.60
N GLN A 497 24.52 36.77 6.05
CA GLN A 497 24.34 36.11 4.75
C GLN A 497 23.16 35.14 4.77
N HIS A 498 23.05 34.32 5.83
CA HIS A 498 21.93 33.34 5.92
C HIS A 498 20.57 34.02 6.03
N ILE A 499 20.41 35.06 6.85
CA ILE A 499 19.11 35.74 7.01
C ILE A 499 18.76 36.54 5.76
N THR A 500 19.71 37.18 5.10
CA THR A 500 19.50 37.90 3.83
C THR A 500 18.99 36.94 2.75
N THR A 501 19.68 35.81 2.58
CA THR A 501 19.23 34.78 1.62
C THR A 501 17.85 34.21 1.98
N ALA A 502 17.55 34.00 3.27
CA ALA A 502 16.23 33.52 3.69
C ALA A 502 15.11 34.51 3.29
N ARG A 503 15.37 35.81 3.41
CA ARG A 503 14.42 36.87 2.99
C ARG A 503 14.27 36.99 1.48
N GLU A 504 15.36 36.80 0.72
CA GLU A 504 15.31 36.76 -0.75
C GLU A 504 14.45 35.59 -1.26
N LEU A 505 14.49 34.45 -0.58
CA LEU A 505 13.67 33.28 -0.90
C LEU A 505 12.19 33.49 -0.56
N GLU A 506 11.88 34.33 0.43
CA GLU A 506 10.52 34.64 0.88
C GLU A 506 10.32 36.17 1.05
N PRO A 507 10.20 36.95 -0.02
CA PRO A 507 10.16 38.42 0.07
C PRO A 507 9.00 38.99 0.89
N GLY A 508 7.94 38.19 1.12
CA GLY A 508 6.79 38.58 1.93
C GLY A 508 6.88 38.16 3.40
N ALA A 509 7.94 37.47 3.81
CA ALA A 509 8.09 37.01 5.19
C ALA A 509 8.40 38.19 6.13
N THR A 510 7.79 38.17 7.31
CA THR A 510 8.01 39.17 8.37
C THR A 510 8.86 38.58 9.49
N LEU A 511 9.50 39.45 10.28
CA LEU A 511 10.23 39.03 11.48
C LEU A 511 9.31 38.23 12.44
N SER A 512 8.06 38.67 12.61
CA SER A 512 7.07 37.96 13.42
C SER A 512 6.81 36.54 12.92
N LEU A 513 6.81 36.33 11.60
CA LEU A 513 6.67 35.01 10.99
C LEU A 513 7.89 34.13 11.33
N TYR A 514 9.10 34.68 11.24
CA TYR A 514 10.32 33.95 11.59
C TYR A 514 10.39 33.59 13.06
N HIS A 515 9.93 34.47 13.94
CA HIS A 515 9.78 34.17 15.37
C HIS A 515 8.80 33.02 15.62
N ALA A 516 7.65 33.02 14.96
CA ALA A 516 6.64 31.96 15.07
C ALA A 516 7.22 30.61 14.59
N ARG A 517 7.98 30.60 13.50
CA ARG A 517 8.61 29.40 12.96
C ARG A 517 9.66 28.82 13.92
N ILE A 518 10.56 29.66 14.45
CA ILE A 518 11.52 29.20 15.47
C ILE A 518 10.80 28.69 16.71
N ALA A 519 9.78 29.41 17.19
CA ALA A 519 9.02 29.01 18.35
C ALA A 519 8.39 27.63 18.20
N ARG A 520 7.91 27.30 17.00
CA ARG A 520 7.30 25.99 16.72
C ARG A 520 8.25 24.82 16.98
N PHE A 521 9.54 24.98 16.67
CA PHE A 521 10.56 23.91 16.78
C PHE A 521 11.35 23.95 18.08
N LEU A 522 11.34 25.08 18.77
CA LEU A 522 12.12 25.30 19.99
C LEU A 522 11.22 25.59 21.22
N MET A 523 9.89 25.41 21.09
CA MET A 523 8.97 25.59 22.22
C MET A 523 9.43 24.71 23.39
N GLY A 524 9.51 25.30 24.58
CA GLY A 524 10.05 24.64 25.77
C GLY A 524 11.58 24.64 25.88
N SER A 525 12.30 24.94 24.80
CA SER A 525 13.77 25.03 24.84
C SER A 525 14.23 26.38 25.40
N PRO A 526 15.22 26.39 26.30
CA PRO A 526 15.86 27.65 26.79
C PRO A 526 16.59 28.42 25.68
N LEU A 527 16.78 27.83 24.51
CA LEU A 527 17.39 28.47 23.33
C LEU A 527 16.44 29.40 22.59
N LEU A 528 15.12 29.22 22.73
CA LEU A 528 14.13 29.98 21.97
C LEU A 528 14.33 31.49 22.08
N GLN A 529 14.42 32.02 23.31
CA GLN A 529 14.59 33.45 23.56
C GLN A 529 15.90 33.99 22.96
N LYS A 530 17.01 33.21 23.06
CA LYS A 530 18.30 33.61 22.50
C LYS A 530 18.26 33.68 20.98
N MET A 531 17.57 32.71 20.34
CA MET A 531 17.45 32.69 18.89
C MET A 531 16.51 33.76 18.36
N GLN A 532 15.46 34.09 19.11
CA GLN A 532 14.58 35.22 18.77
C GLN A 532 15.35 36.54 18.88
N ALA A 533 16.14 36.74 19.95
CA ALA A 533 16.97 37.94 20.10
C ALA A 533 17.99 38.08 18.97
N ALA A 534 18.64 37.01 18.54
CA ALA A 534 19.54 37.03 17.40
C ALA A 534 18.84 37.50 16.10
N LEU A 535 17.60 37.06 15.86
CA LEU A 535 16.80 37.55 14.73
C LEU A 535 16.45 39.03 14.86
N ASP A 536 16.09 39.50 16.06
CA ASP A 536 15.79 40.90 16.31
C ASP A 536 17.00 41.82 16.01
N GLU A 537 18.21 41.37 16.32
CA GLU A 537 19.43 42.09 16.06
C GLU A 537 19.85 42.09 14.56
N LEU A 538 19.69 40.94 13.88
CA LEU A 538 20.12 40.79 12.50
C LEU A 538 19.08 41.26 11.46
N TRP A 539 17.81 41.30 11.79
CA TRP A 539 16.74 41.65 10.85
C TRP A 539 16.90 43.06 10.24
N PRO A 540 17.15 44.13 11.04
CA PRO A 540 17.34 45.46 10.47
C PRO A 540 18.58 45.57 9.58
N LEU A 541 19.63 44.80 9.87
CA LEU A 541 20.88 44.78 9.10
C LEU A 541 20.67 44.14 7.72
N SER A 542 19.86 43.10 7.66
CA SER A 542 19.51 42.41 6.40
C SER A 542 18.61 43.23 5.46
N GLU A 543 18.06 44.37 5.90
CA GLU A 543 17.29 45.31 5.06
C GLU A 543 18.19 46.33 4.33
N GLN A 544 19.45 46.43 4.72
CA GLN A 544 20.38 47.43 4.19
C GLN A 544 21.34 46.84 3.14
N GLY A 545 21.37 45.53 2.95
CA GLY A 545 22.16 44.82 1.95
C GLY A 545 21.31 44.34 0.78
#